data_91372924312e34149cdd9f110a0be963
#
_entry.id   91372924312e34149cdd9f110a0be963
#
_cell.length_a   1.000
_cell.length_b   1.000
_cell.length_c   1.000
_cell.angle_alpha   90.00
_cell.angle_beta   90.00
_cell.angle_gamma   90.00
#
_symmetry.space_group_name_H-M   'P 1'
#
loop_
_entity.id
_entity.type
_entity.pdbx_description
1 polymer ?
#
loop_
_entity_poly.entity_id
_entity_poly.type
_entity_poly.pdbx_seq_one_letter_code
_entity_poly.pdbx_strand_id
1 'polypeptide(L)'
;MRELETVQKQGKLNKVIAMDVKGNGNGNHLYNVTSLTDGKLLLQVPFQDGARNQEGSTPGVLDADLLEIVRDRLVGFQSGDYATEDNQKALEHVEEALVYMNARVEKRIARNVLGTLEV
;
A
#
# COMPACT_ATOMS: atom_id res chain seq x y z
N MET A 1 14.79 9.38 -7.31
CA MET A 1 13.40 9.71 -6.95
C MET A 1 12.52 9.72 -8.20
N ARG A 2 11.31 9.28 -8.06
CA ARG A 2 10.39 9.18 -9.19
C ARG A 2 8.98 9.54 -8.71
N GLU A 3 8.40 10.59 -9.28
CA GLU A 3 6.99 10.91 -9.01
C GLU A 3 6.11 9.89 -9.72
N LEU A 4 5.11 9.35 -9.01
CA LEU A 4 4.19 8.37 -9.59
C LEU A 4 3.16 9.06 -10.48
N GLU A 5 2.85 8.42 -11.61
CA GLU A 5 1.67 8.77 -12.38
C GLU A 5 0.47 8.14 -11.69
N THR A 6 -0.45 8.98 -11.21
CA THR A 6 -1.62 8.52 -10.48
C THR A 6 -2.83 8.44 -11.39
N VAL A 7 -3.84 7.65 -10.96
CA VAL A 7 -5.11 7.55 -11.69
C VAL A 7 -5.80 8.90 -11.74
N GLN A 8 -5.85 9.62 -10.61
CA GLN A 8 -6.39 10.98 -10.59
C GLN A 8 -5.44 11.93 -11.30
N LYS A 9 -5.95 12.69 -12.27
CA LYS A 9 -5.15 13.64 -13.07
C LYS A 9 -5.48 15.08 -12.76
N GLN A 10 -6.70 15.39 -12.34
CA GLN A 10 -7.16 16.75 -12.08
C GLN A 10 -7.55 16.92 -10.62
N GLY A 11 -7.34 18.12 -10.09
CA GLY A 11 -7.74 18.47 -8.74
C GLY A 11 -6.95 17.73 -7.65
N LYS A 12 -5.73 17.33 -7.95
CA LYS A 12 -4.91 16.60 -6.97
C LYS A 12 -4.49 17.51 -5.84
N LEU A 13 -4.59 17.02 -4.62
CA LEU A 13 -4.11 17.71 -3.43
C LEU A 13 -2.65 17.37 -3.11
N ASN A 14 -2.21 16.18 -3.51
CA ASN A 14 -0.91 15.63 -3.12
C ASN A 14 -0.21 14.99 -4.30
N LYS A 15 1.09 14.77 -4.15
CA LYS A 15 1.86 13.91 -5.05
C LYS A 15 2.52 12.79 -4.26
N VAL A 16 2.73 11.67 -4.94
CA VAL A 16 3.35 10.47 -4.36
C VAL A 16 4.67 10.24 -5.07
N ILE A 17 5.73 10.06 -4.32
CA ILE A 17 7.09 9.96 -4.85
C ILE A 17 7.73 8.68 -4.33
N ALA A 18 8.27 7.86 -5.24
CA ALA A 18 9.15 6.76 -4.87
C ALA A 18 10.54 7.38 -4.58
N MET A 19 11.01 7.22 -3.36
CA MET A 19 12.19 7.91 -2.86
C MET A 19 13.49 7.14 -3.07
N ASP A 20 13.41 5.81 -3.14
CA ASP A 20 14.57 4.94 -3.26
C ASP A 20 14.71 4.37 -4.67
N VAL A 21 15.79 3.64 -4.90
CA VAL A 21 15.94 2.85 -6.12
C VAL A 21 15.24 1.50 -5.92
N LYS A 22 14.85 0.86 -7.01
CA LYS A 22 14.23 -0.46 -6.95
C LYS A 22 15.16 -1.46 -6.27
N GLY A 23 14.60 -2.28 -5.40
CA GLY A 23 15.33 -3.27 -4.63
C GLY A 23 14.68 -4.63 -4.72
N ASN A 24 14.53 -5.30 -3.59
CA ASN A 24 13.98 -6.65 -3.52
C ASN A 24 12.62 -6.73 -4.24
N GLY A 25 12.44 -7.76 -5.05
CA GLY A 25 11.20 -7.97 -5.80
C GLY A 25 10.97 -6.98 -6.93
N ASN A 26 11.99 -6.17 -7.28
CA ASN A 26 11.93 -5.11 -8.29
C ASN A 26 10.97 -3.97 -7.91
N GLY A 27 10.69 -3.82 -6.63
CA GLY A 27 9.85 -2.74 -6.12
C GLY A 27 10.65 -1.65 -5.44
N ASN A 28 10.03 -0.49 -5.29
CA ASN A 28 10.51 0.54 -4.38
C ASN A 28 9.98 0.25 -2.97
N HIS A 29 10.71 0.68 -1.95
CA HIS A 29 10.37 0.37 -0.56
C HIS A 29 10.26 1.61 0.33
N LEU A 30 10.40 2.81 -0.26
CA LEU A 30 10.23 4.06 0.47
C LEU A 30 9.48 5.05 -0.41
N TYR A 31 8.38 5.57 0.12
CA TYR A 31 7.53 6.52 -0.60
C TYR A 31 7.23 7.72 0.28
N ASN A 32 7.13 8.89 -0.35
CA ASN A 32 6.66 10.09 0.30
C ASN A 32 5.35 10.55 -0.33
N VAL A 33 4.47 11.07 0.52
CA VAL A 33 3.27 11.80 0.09
C VAL A 33 3.45 13.24 0.54
N THR A 34 3.45 14.17 -0.40
CA THR A 34 3.64 15.59 -0.11
C THR A 34 2.47 16.40 -0.64
N SER A 35 2.16 17.49 0.07
CA SER A 35 1.11 18.42 -0.32
C SER A 35 1.55 19.23 -1.54
N LEU A 36 0.68 19.34 -2.55
CA LEU A 36 0.92 20.22 -3.69
C LEU A 36 0.69 21.69 -3.36
N THR A 37 -0.01 21.98 -2.26
CA THR A 37 -0.30 23.37 -1.86
C THR A 37 0.94 24.06 -1.27
N ASP A 38 1.63 23.38 -0.37
CA ASP A 38 2.74 24.00 0.37
C ASP A 38 4.03 23.17 0.39
N GLY A 39 4.04 22.02 -0.28
CA GLY A 39 5.20 21.15 -0.38
C GLY A 39 5.51 20.37 0.89
N LYS A 40 4.66 20.45 1.92
CA LYS A 40 4.91 19.74 3.18
C LYS A 40 4.80 18.24 3.01
N LEU A 41 5.69 17.52 3.68
CA LEU A 41 5.61 16.07 3.79
C LEU A 41 4.44 15.71 4.69
N LEU A 42 3.51 14.92 4.15
CA LEU A 42 2.34 14.43 4.90
C LEU A 42 2.57 13.03 5.45
N LEU A 43 3.27 12.20 4.70
CA LEU A 43 3.52 10.82 5.09
C LEU A 43 4.79 10.32 4.40
N GLN A 44 5.62 9.63 5.15
CA GLN A 44 6.68 8.80 4.60
C GLN A 44 6.37 7.35 4.94
N VAL A 45 6.36 6.50 3.93
CA VAL A 45 5.97 5.09 4.07
C VAL A 45 7.18 4.19 3.81
N PRO A 46 7.76 3.58 4.86
CA PRO A 46 8.76 2.54 4.69
C PRO A 46 8.07 1.18 4.57
N PHE A 47 8.22 0.53 3.42
CA PHE A 47 7.73 -0.83 3.23
C PHE A 47 8.77 -1.83 3.71
N GLN A 48 8.29 -3.02 4.11
CA GLN A 48 9.15 -4.15 4.41
C GLN A 48 10.10 -4.39 3.23
N ASP A 49 11.40 -4.33 3.48
CA ASP A 49 12.44 -4.51 2.47
C ASP A 49 13.20 -5.80 2.77
N GLY A 50 13.02 -6.79 1.92
CA GLY A 50 13.49 -8.14 2.14
C GLY A 50 12.56 -8.93 3.05
N ALA A 51 12.75 -10.24 3.11
CA ALA A 51 11.94 -11.11 3.96
C ALA A 51 12.28 -10.87 5.44
N ARG A 52 11.26 -10.67 6.28
CA ARG A 52 11.47 -10.28 7.68
C ARG A 52 12.34 -11.26 8.46
N ASN A 53 12.29 -12.54 8.11
CA ASN A 53 13.07 -13.56 8.79
C ASN A 53 14.51 -13.69 8.27
N GLN A 54 14.89 -12.86 7.31
CA GLN A 54 16.24 -12.87 6.74
C GLN A 54 17.11 -11.78 7.36
N GLU A 55 18.36 -12.11 7.60
CA GLU A 55 19.33 -11.14 8.06
C GLU A 55 19.50 -10.04 7.02
N GLY A 56 19.65 -8.81 7.46
CA GLY A 56 19.81 -7.65 6.59
C GLY A 56 18.53 -7.09 6.02
N SER A 57 17.36 -7.70 6.31
CA SER A 57 16.08 -7.11 5.93
C SER A 57 15.77 -5.87 6.77
N THR A 58 14.99 -4.95 6.18
CA THR A 58 14.55 -3.73 6.88
C THR A 58 13.06 -3.85 7.18
N PRO A 59 12.66 -3.82 8.46
CA PRO A 59 11.24 -3.87 8.81
C PRO A 59 10.48 -2.66 8.29
N GLY A 60 9.25 -2.88 7.87
CA GLY A 60 8.36 -1.84 7.41
C GLY A 60 6.94 -2.37 7.32
N VAL A 61 6.05 -1.55 6.76
CA VAL A 61 4.65 -1.93 6.56
C VAL A 61 4.54 -2.82 5.32
N LEU A 62 3.44 -3.57 5.27
CA LEU A 62 3.06 -4.36 4.10
C LEU A 62 1.98 -3.61 3.32
N ASP A 63 1.86 -3.92 2.04
CA ASP A 63 0.81 -3.34 1.19
C ASP A 63 -0.57 -3.54 1.80
N ALA A 64 -0.83 -4.74 2.32
CA ALA A 64 -2.11 -5.06 2.95
C ALA A 64 -2.41 -4.17 4.16
N ASP A 65 -1.38 -3.75 4.92
CA ASP A 65 -1.59 -2.86 6.07
C ASP A 65 -2.21 -1.53 5.61
N LEU A 66 -1.71 -0.96 4.53
CA LEU A 66 -2.24 0.29 4.01
C LEU A 66 -3.65 0.11 3.45
N LEU A 67 -3.91 -1.00 2.76
CA LEU A 67 -5.24 -1.29 2.23
C LEU A 67 -6.24 -1.54 3.35
N GLU A 68 -5.82 -2.13 4.48
CA GLU A 68 -6.70 -2.28 5.65
C GLU A 68 -7.11 -0.93 6.24
N ILE A 69 -6.17 0.02 6.28
CA ILE A 69 -6.49 1.39 6.72
C ILE A 69 -7.51 2.02 5.78
N VAL A 70 -7.30 1.90 4.47
CA VAL A 70 -8.22 2.43 3.46
C VAL A 70 -9.60 1.76 3.58
N ARG A 71 -9.62 0.44 3.77
CA ARG A 71 -10.84 -0.33 3.95
C ARG A 71 -11.64 0.18 5.14
N ASP A 72 -10.98 0.38 6.29
CA ASP A 72 -11.64 0.86 7.50
C ASP A 72 -12.27 2.24 7.28
N ARG A 73 -11.55 3.14 6.61
CA ARG A 73 -12.07 4.47 6.29
C ARG A 73 -13.30 4.40 5.37
N LEU A 74 -13.24 3.56 4.34
CA LEU A 74 -14.38 3.40 3.41
C LEU A 74 -15.59 2.80 4.10
N VAL A 75 -15.40 1.81 4.98
CA VAL A 75 -16.51 1.25 5.79
C VAL A 75 -17.15 2.35 6.63
N GLY A 76 -16.33 3.18 7.28
CA GLY A 76 -16.84 4.30 8.06
C GLY A 76 -17.67 5.28 7.22
N PHE A 77 -17.14 5.70 6.07
CA PHE A 77 -17.83 6.63 5.17
C PHE A 77 -19.16 6.07 4.66
N GLN A 78 -19.20 4.76 4.35
CA GLN A 78 -20.41 4.13 3.85
C GLN A 78 -21.48 3.94 4.93
N SER A 79 -21.13 4.10 6.20
CA SER A 79 -22.09 4.05 7.30
C SER A 79 -22.72 5.41 7.63
N GLY A 80 -22.34 6.48 6.94
CA GLY A 80 -22.77 7.84 7.26
C GLY A 80 -23.14 8.65 6.02
N ASP A 81 -23.05 9.97 6.16
CA ASP A 81 -23.53 10.93 5.16
C ASP A 81 -22.67 10.97 3.89
N TYR A 82 -21.47 10.41 3.93
CA TYR A 82 -20.57 10.37 2.78
C TYR A 82 -20.71 9.10 1.94
N ALA A 83 -21.73 8.29 2.20
CA ALA A 83 -21.98 7.08 1.43
C ALA A 83 -22.28 7.42 -0.03
N THR A 84 -21.56 6.79 -0.94
CA THR A 84 -21.74 6.95 -2.39
C THR A 84 -21.63 5.60 -3.07
N GLU A 85 -22.17 5.51 -4.28
CA GLU A 85 -22.00 4.30 -5.11
C GLU A 85 -20.52 4.06 -5.47
N ASP A 86 -19.79 5.12 -5.80
CA ASP A 86 -18.38 4.99 -6.14
C ASP A 86 -17.55 4.51 -4.95
N ASN A 87 -17.81 5.03 -3.75
CA ASN A 87 -17.13 4.55 -2.55
C ASN A 87 -17.47 3.08 -2.26
N GLN A 88 -18.70 2.66 -2.53
CA GLN A 88 -19.09 1.25 -2.35
C GLN A 88 -18.29 0.35 -3.30
N LYS A 89 -18.17 0.75 -4.56
CA LYS A 89 -17.36 -0.01 -5.53
C LYS A 89 -15.89 -0.03 -5.15
N ALA A 90 -15.36 1.11 -4.71
CA ALA A 90 -13.97 1.17 -4.24
C ALA A 90 -13.74 0.21 -3.08
N LEU A 91 -14.67 0.19 -2.10
CA LEU A 91 -14.59 -0.72 -0.95
C LEU A 91 -14.59 -2.19 -1.40
N GLU A 92 -15.49 -2.54 -2.31
CA GLU A 92 -15.57 -3.93 -2.83
C GLU A 92 -14.25 -4.36 -3.48
N HIS A 93 -13.64 -3.48 -4.28
CA HIS A 93 -12.39 -3.79 -4.95
C HIS A 93 -11.20 -3.84 -3.98
N VAL A 94 -11.17 -2.98 -2.98
CA VAL A 94 -10.14 -3.03 -1.93
C VAL A 94 -10.26 -4.36 -1.15
N GLU A 95 -11.48 -4.76 -0.80
CA GLU A 95 -11.71 -6.01 -0.09
C GLU A 95 -11.31 -7.22 -0.95
N GLU A 96 -11.63 -7.19 -2.23
CA GLU A 96 -11.20 -8.23 -3.16
C GLU A 96 -9.67 -8.31 -3.26
N ALA A 97 -8.99 -7.16 -3.35
CA ALA A 97 -7.54 -7.12 -3.37
C ALA A 97 -6.96 -7.75 -2.11
N LEU A 98 -7.52 -7.46 -0.94
CA LEU A 98 -7.07 -8.03 0.33
C LEU A 98 -7.26 -9.55 0.37
N VAL A 99 -8.36 -10.05 -0.20
CA VAL A 99 -8.60 -11.50 -0.29
C VAL A 99 -7.48 -12.17 -1.10
N TYR A 100 -7.10 -11.60 -2.23
CA TYR A 100 -6.02 -12.16 -3.05
C TYR A 100 -4.66 -12.06 -2.39
N MET A 101 -4.38 -10.94 -1.70
CA MET A 101 -3.14 -10.80 -0.95
C MET A 101 -3.04 -11.84 0.16
N ASN A 102 -4.15 -12.10 0.87
CA ASN A 102 -4.19 -13.12 1.90
C ASN A 102 -4.09 -14.53 1.31
N ALA A 103 -4.66 -14.76 0.14
CA ALA A 103 -4.54 -16.07 -0.53
C ALA A 103 -3.08 -16.40 -0.82
N ARG A 104 -2.28 -15.41 -1.22
CA ARG A 104 -0.84 -15.61 -1.42
C ARG A 104 -0.15 -15.96 -0.10
N VAL A 105 -0.48 -15.27 0.99
CA VAL A 105 0.06 -15.57 2.33
C VAL A 105 -0.27 -17.00 2.74
N GLU A 106 -1.53 -17.42 2.56
CA GLU A 106 -1.98 -18.77 2.90
C GLU A 106 -1.22 -19.84 2.10
N LYS A 107 -1.01 -19.60 0.81
CA LYS A 107 -0.24 -20.53 -0.03
C LYS A 107 1.22 -20.62 0.42
N ARG A 108 1.81 -19.51 0.85
CA ARG A 108 3.19 -19.51 1.34
C ARG A 108 3.30 -20.20 2.69
N ILE A 109 2.31 -20.05 3.55
CA ILE A 109 2.23 -20.81 4.82
C ILE A 109 2.16 -22.30 4.52
N ALA A 110 1.30 -22.71 3.59
CA ALA A 110 1.13 -24.12 3.22
C ALA A 110 2.43 -24.72 2.66
N ARG A 111 3.25 -23.92 1.97
CA ARG A 111 4.56 -24.34 1.44
C ARG A 111 5.69 -24.18 2.47
N ASN A 112 5.39 -23.64 3.65
CA ASN A 112 6.36 -23.34 4.71
C ASN A 112 7.50 -22.42 4.25
N VAL A 113 7.17 -21.43 3.41
CA VAL A 113 8.15 -20.46 2.86
C VAL A 113 7.83 -19.01 3.21
N LEU A 114 6.80 -18.77 4.04
CA LEU A 114 6.44 -17.43 4.47
C LEU A 114 7.59 -16.80 5.26
N GLY A 115 7.92 -15.56 4.94
CA GLY A 115 9.04 -14.85 5.57
C GLY A 115 10.40 -15.21 4.98
N THR A 116 10.43 -15.96 3.88
CA THR A 116 11.67 -16.34 3.18
C THR A 116 11.74 -15.67 1.80
N LEU A 117 12.85 -15.89 1.09
CA LEU A 117 13.05 -15.38 -0.27
C LEU A 117 12.53 -16.34 -1.35
N GLU A 118 11.94 -17.48 -0.96
CA GLU A 118 11.34 -18.39 -1.91
C GLU A 118 10.15 -17.74 -2.62
N VAL A 119 10.03 -17.97 -3.93
CA VAL A 119 8.89 -17.45 -4.71
C VAL A 119 7.70 -18.45 -4.68
#